data_668913b2bfca9a94ced1db5d6dfb6960
#
_entry.id   668913b2bfca9a94ced1db5d6dfb6960
#
_cell.length_a   1.000
_cell.length_b   1.000
_cell.length_c   1.000
_cell.angle_alpha   90.00
_cell.angle_beta   90.00
_cell.angle_gamma   90.00
#
_symmetry.space_group_name_H-M   'P 1'
#
loop_
_entity.id
_entity.type
_entity.pdbx_description
1 polymer ?
#
loop_
_entity_poly.entity_id
_entity_poly.type
_entity_poly.pdbx_seq_one_letter_code
_entity_poly.pdbx_strand_id
1 'polypeptide(L)'
;MAFGDLLEKVGSAGPFQLLCVLLLTAPALLIASHNLVQNFSAISPEHQCRPPPPGTNASWVGNSTAAPGGLSLAPSPERCCRLAGTHGQRPRRNGSLGREGETEPCRDGWYYDCSTFSSTIVTEWDLVCDLGPLPALAQMLFMAGVLLGALLFGVFSDRFGRRVILLCSLLLVAVMGTGAALSSDFLTYCAFRLLSGVGLSGFLLNYICLSLEWVPTKSRALVVTWLSYCSTAGQVVLAGLAYSIRDWRWLQLAISTPFFIFFLCVWWIPESARWLIVNHRPATALSNLQRVARINQKQLGGDSISLEMVEKVGGSLPEKSTCSCLGLFHTPAMRRISCCLMSVSFSTNLAYFGLSMDLPAFGLDIFLVQTFFGAIDILAKMACTLALSYFGRRAIQASSLILAGVFLLGNIPVPREMLMVRLALVVLGKGCLAASSVCSCLYGGELFPTAVRQTGTGFTTVMARLGGMVAPAVLVAGQQFPFLPLVIFGVAPVVSGIAACFLPEMHNVPLLDTIEEVEDRARRKGEETPARETVAHVVHSTRI
;
A
#
# COMPACT_ATOMS: atom_id res chain seq x y z
N MET A 1 37.97 -7.13 -6.09
CA MET A 1 36.92 -8.09 -6.50
C MET A 1 35.60 -7.59 -5.95
N ALA A 2 34.61 -7.37 -6.79
CA ALA A 2 33.31 -6.90 -6.31
C ALA A 2 32.48 -8.08 -5.74
N PHE A 3 31.55 -7.81 -4.83
CA PHE A 3 30.66 -8.86 -4.29
C PHE A 3 29.86 -9.58 -5.40
N GLY A 4 29.56 -8.87 -6.50
CA GLY A 4 28.91 -9.46 -7.68
C GLY A 4 29.72 -10.59 -8.33
N ASP A 5 31.04 -10.43 -8.40
CA ASP A 5 31.94 -11.44 -8.99
C ASP A 5 31.96 -12.71 -8.14
N LEU A 6 31.89 -12.56 -6.80
CA LEU A 6 31.79 -13.67 -5.87
C LEU A 6 30.48 -14.44 -6.06
N LEU A 7 29.38 -13.72 -6.30
CA LEU A 7 28.06 -14.31 -6.54
C LEU A 7 28.01 -15.05 -7.90
N GLU A 8 28.71 -14.53 -8.93
CA GLU A 8 28.83 -15.20 -10.23
C GLU A 8 29.60 -16.53 -10.13
N LYS A 9 30.62 -16.59 -9.29
CA LYS A 9 31.35 -17.85 -9.02
C LYS A 9 30.49 -18.93 -8.35
N VAL A 10 29.54 -18.52 -7.49
CA VAL A 10 28.60 -19.44 -6.79
C VAL A 10 27.48 -19.94 -7.72
N GLY A 11 27.30 -19.28 -8.87
CA GLY A 11 26.22 -19.59 -9.82
C GLY A 11 25.09 -18.58 -9.71
N SER A 12 25.18 -17.53 -10.53
CA SER A 12 24.35 -16.32 -10.44
C SER A 12 22.85 -16.50 -10.74
N ALA A 13 22.46 -17.58 -11.43
CA ALA A 13 21.07 -17.88 -11.80
C ALA A 13 20.79 -19.39 -11.66
N GLY A 14 21.22 -19.98 -10.56
CA GLY A 14 21.05 -21.41 -10.28
C GLY A 14 19.72 -21.77 -9.61
N PRO A 15 19.47 -23.06 -9.38
CA PRO A 15 18.27 -23.57 -8.71
C PRO A 15 18.04 -22.95 -7.33
N PHE A 16 19.11 -22.60 -6.60
CA PHE A 16 19.00 -21.94 -5.30
C PHE A 16 18.33 -20.58 -5.41
N GLN A 17 18.77 -19.73 -6.36
CA GLN A 17 18.21 -18.38 -6.54
C GLN A 17 16.76 -18.44 -6.94
N LEU A 18 16.41 -19.36 -7.86
CA LEU A 18 15.02 -19.56 -8.26
C LEU A 18 14.15 -19.97 -7.07
N LEU A 19 14.59 -20.98 -6.32
CA LEU A 19 13.87 -21.47 -5.14
C LEU A 19 13.75 -20.39 -4.05
N CYS A 20 14.80 -19.63 -3.81
CA CYS A 20 14.80 -18.52 -2.85
C CYS A 20 13.77 -17.45 -3.24
N VAL A 21 13.75 -17.02 -4.51
CA VAL A 21 12.79 -16.05 -5.01
C VAL A 21 11.35 -16.59 -4.92
N LEU A 22 11.10 -17.84 -5.27
CA LEU A 22 9.79 -18.48 -5.18
C LEU A 22 9.29 -18.58 -3.74
N LEU A 23 10.15 -19.01 -2.80
CA LEU A 23 9.80 -19.11 -1.38
C LEU A 23 9.50 -17.75 -0.75
N LEU A 24 10.20 -16.70 -1.18
CA LEU A 24 9.96 -15.33 -0.72
C LEU A 24 8.77 -14.66 -1.41
N THR A 25 8.41 -15.12 -2.60
CA THR A 25 7.27 -14.60 -3.38
C THR A 25 5.92 -15.15 -2.86
N ALA A 26 5.89 -16.40 -2.38
CA ALA A 26 4.65 -17.02 -1.93
C ALA A 26 3.95 -16.22 -0.79
N PRO A 27 4.65 -15.77 0.28
CA PRO A 27 4.04 -14.87 1.26
C PRO A 27 3.62 -13.51 0.66
N ALA A 28 4.35 -13.03 -0.37
CA ALA A 28 4.06 -11.74 -0.99
C ALA A 28 2.66 -11.68 -1.64
N LEU A 29 2.12 -12.81 -2.11
CA LEU A 29 0.75 -12.92 -2.59
C LEU A 29 -0.28 -12.56 -1.51
N LEU A 30 -0.03 -12.87 -0.24
CA LEU A 30 -0.96 -12.60 0.85
C LEU A 30 -0.75 -11.23 1.53
N ILE A 31 0.29 -10.49 1.15
CA ILE A 31 0.53 -9.11 1.65
C ILE A 31 -0.64 -8.19 1.31
N ALA A 32 -1.08 -8.22 0.05
CA ALA A 32 -2.20 -7.41 -0.40
C ALA A 32 -3.48 -7.80 0.33
N SER A 33 -3.65 -9.09 0.66
CA SER A 33 -4.78 -9.58 1.44
C SER A 33 -4.82 -8.95 2.83
N HIS A 34 -3.72 -8.91 3.57
CA HIS A 34 -3.67 -8.25 4.88
C HIS A 34 -3.92 -6.74 4.82
N ASN A 35 -3.46 -6.06 3.75
CA ASN A 35 -3.70 -4.64 3.56
C ASN A 35 -5.17 -4.31 3.26
N LEU A 36 -5.86 -5.18 2.54
CA LEU A 36 -7.18 -4.90 1.95
C LEU A 36 -8.31 -5.80 2.52
N VAL A 37 -8.02 -6.75 3.43
CA VAL A 37 -9.04 -7.64 3.99
C VAL A 37 -10.19 -6.87 4.63
N GLN A 38 -9.92 -5.69 5.16
CA GLN A 38 -10.92 -4.85 5.79
C GLN A 38 -12.01 -4.37 4.83
N ASN A 39 -11.74 -4.34 3.52
CA ASN A 39 -12.75 -4.08 2.50
C ASN A 39 -13.90 -5.10 2.51
N PHE A 40 -13.63 -6.30 3.01
CA PHE A 40 -14.60 -7.39 3.10
C PHE A 40 -15.04 -7.66 4.55
N SER A 41 -14.11 -7.59 5.49
CA SER A 41 -14.41 -7.86 6.91
C SER A 41 -15.12 -6.71 7.62
N ALA A 42 -15.00 -5.47 7.12
CA ALA A 42 -15.57 -4.26 7.74
C ALA A 42 -16.70 -3.62 6.92
N ILE A 43 -17.31 -4.39 6.01
CA ILE A 43 -18.47 -3.91 5.27
C ILE A 43 -19.63 -3.73 6.25
N SER A 44 -20.30 -2.57 6.16
CA SER A 44 -21.54 -2.29 6.84
C SER A 44 -22.71 -2.75 5.96
N PRO A 45 -23.38 -3.87 6.28
CA PRO A 45 -24.56 -4.29 5.55
C PRO A 45 -25.73 -3.35 5.82
N GLU A 46 -26.79 -3.46 5.05
CA GLU A 46 -28.03 -2.76 5.33
C GLU A 46 -28.56 -3.23 6.69
N HIS A 47 -28.97 -2.26 7.52
CA HIS A 47 -29.40 -2.53 8.88
C HIS A 47 -30.64 -1.70 9.24
N GLN A 48 -31.45 -2.24 10.13
CA GLN A 48 -32.66 -1.62 10.65
C GLN A 48 -32.75 -1.87 12.17
N CYS A 49 -33.36 -0.93 12.91
CA CYS A 49 -33.60 -1.11 14.34
C CYS A 49 -34.44 -2.36 14.59
N ARG A 50 -34.07 -3.15 15.59
CA ARG A 50 -34.87 -4.29 16.04
C ARG A 50 -36.17 -3.80 16.70
N PRO A 51 -37.36 -4.36 16.37
CA PRO A 51 -38.59 -4.04 17.03
C PRO A 51 -38.52 -4.49 18.52
N PRO A 52 -39.20 -3.76 19.44
CA PRO A 52 -39.23 -4.15 20.84
C PRO A 52 -39.90 -5.53 21.02
N PRO A 53 -39.50 -6.30 22.03
CA PRO A 53 -40.09 -7.61 22.30
C PRO A 53 -41.59 -7.51 22.53
N PRO A 54 -42.40 -8.49 22.05
CA PRO A 54 -43.84 -8.48 22.23
C PRO A 54 -44.17 -8.54 23.74
N GLY A 55 -44.79 -7.48 24.26
CA GLY A 55 -45.14 -7.36 25.69
C GLY A 55 -44.76 -6.02 26.32
N THR A 56 -43.94 -5.21 25.73
CA THR A 56 -43.74 -3.81 26.09
C THR A 56 -44.83 -2.96 25.38
N ASN A 57 -45.55 -2.11 26.14
CA ASN A 57 -46.67 -1.26 25.68
C ASN A 57 -46.27 -0.20 24.62
N ALA A 58 -45.35 -0.52 23.72
CA ALA A 58 -44.95 0.30 22.62
C ALA A 58 -45.79 -0.09 21.38
N SER A 59 -46.78 0.71 21.03
CA SER A 59 -47.53 0.56 19.79
C SER A 59 -46.63 0.87 18.61
N TRP A 60 -46.16 -0.16 17.95
CA TRP A 60 -45.36 -0.08 16.73
C TRP A 60 -46.27 0.35 15.56
N VAL A 61 -46.10 1.55 15.07
CA VAL A 61 -46.68 1.98 13.78
C VAL A 61 -45.66 1.68 12.69
N GLY A 62 -45.47 0.41 12.40
CA GLY A 62 -44.77 -0.03 11.21
C GLY A 62 -45.73 0.02 10.03
N ASN A 63 -45.47 0.83 9.04
CA ASN A 63 -46.11 0.75 7.74
C ASN A 63 -45.71 -0.57 7.07
N SER A 64 -46.41 -1.66 7.47
CA SER A 64 -46.24 -2.99 6.86
C SER A 64 -46.99 -3.05 5.52
N THR A 65 -46.49 -2.35 4.52
CA THR A 65 -46.76 -2.63 3.11
C THR A 65 -45.42 -2.70 2.36
N ALA A 66 -44.55 -3.62 2.79
CA ALA A 66 -43.43 -4.03 1.99
C ALA A 66 -43.86 -5.24 1.16
N ALA A 67 -44.25 -5.00 -0.08
CA ALA A 67 -44.24 -6.04 -1.11
C ALA A 67 -42.78 -6.55 -1.27
N PRO A 68 -42.56 -7.86 -1.45
CA PRO A 68 -41.23 -8.39 -1.67
C PRO A 68 -40.71 -7.88 -3.04
N GLY A 69 -39.74 -6.98 -3.04
CA GLY A 69 -39.02 -6.61 -4.25
C GLY A 69 -38.81 -5.14 -4.57
N GLY A 70 -38.75 -4.21 -3.60
CA GLY A 70 -38.50 -2.82 -3.91
C GLY A 70 -37.64 -2.12 -2.84
N LEU A 71 -36.32 -2.08 -3.05
CA LEU A 71 -35.39 -1.33 -2.22
C LEU A 71 -35.56 0.16 -2.51
N SER A 72 -36.19 0.92 -1.59
CA SER A 72 -36.24 2.39 -1.65
C SER A 72 -34.90 2.97 -1.16
N LEU A 73 -34.14 3.56 -2.06
CA LEU A 73 -32.85 4.23 -1.78
C LEU A 73 -33.07 5.67 -1.28
N ALA A 74 -33.76 5.87 -0.16
CA ALA A 74 -33.75 7.15 0.54
C ALA A 74 -32.98 7.00 1.85
N PRO A 75 -32.13 7.98 2.25
CA PRO A 75 -31.56 8.01 3.59
C PRO A 75 -32.68 8.34 4.57
N SER A 76 -33.43 7.33 5.00
CA SER A 76 -34.44 7.48 6.00
C SER A 76 -33.79 7.55 7.39
N PRO A 77 -34.22 8.46 8.28
CA PRO A 77 -33.76 8.51 9.67
C PRO A 77 -34.02 7.21 10.44
N GLU A 78 -34.76 6.27 9.88
CA GLU A 78 -35.12 4.97 10.45
C GLU A 78 -33.95 3.97 10.56
N ARG A 79 -32.78 4.24 9.95
CA ARG A 79 -31.62 3.34 10.05
C ARG A 79 -30.92 3.41 11.41
N CYS A 80 -30.84 4.60 12.01
CA CYS A 80 -30.14 4.82 13.27
C CYS A 80 -31.06 5.26 14.42
N CYS A 81 -32.29 5.68 14.12
CA CYS A 81 -33.26 6.15 15.07
C CYS A 81 -34.62 5.56 14.72
N ARG A 82 -35.41 5.27 15.73
CA ARG A 82 -36.81 4.84 15.61
C ARG A 82 -37.70 6.01 16.00
N LEU A 83 -38.82 6.20 15.30
CA LEU A 83 -39.85 7.17 15.72
C LEU A 83 -40.45 6.74 17.05
N ALA A 84 -40.35 7.58 18.08
CA ALA A 84 -41.00 7.34 19.37
C ALA A 84 -42.51 7.31 19.15
N GLY A 85 -43.11 6.17 19.45
CA GLY A 85 -44.55 5.99 19.37
C GLY A 85 -45.25 6.90 20.40
N THR A 86 -45.94 7.94 19.94
CA THR A 86 -46.75 8.80 20.81
C THR A 86 -47.84 7.99 21.45
N HIS A 87 -47.74 7.79 22.76
CA HIS A 87 -48.78 7.17 23.59
C HIS A 87 -50.12 7.93 23.39
N GLY A 88 -51.07 7.28 22.74
CA GLY A 88 -52.49 7.45 23.08
C GLY A 88 -53.16 8.75 22.70
N GLN A 89 -52.82 9.48 21.62
CA GLN A 89 -53.71 10.54 21.12
C GLN A 89 -54.30 10.20 19.75
N ARG A 90 -55.64 10.01 19.75
CA ARG A 90 -56.46 9.96 18.52
C ARG A 90 -56.13 11.15 17.62
N PRO A 91 -56.06 10.98 16.30
CA PRO A 91 -55.80 12.09 15.38
C PRO A 91 -56.93 13.14 15.47
N ARG A 92 -56.64 14.30 16.02
CA ARG A 92 -57.51 15.50 15.86
C ARG A 92 -57.40 15.98 14.45
N ARG A 93 -58.53 15.94 13.79
CA ARG A 93 -58.82 16.46 12.44
C ARG A 93 -58.72 17.99 12.49
N ASN A 94 -57.55 18.57 12.25
CA ASN A 94 -57.38 19.95 11.76
C ASN A 94 -55.91 20.14 11.38
N GLY A 95 -55.68 20.58 10.15
CA GLY A 95 -54.37 20.75 9.55
C GLY A 95 -53.51 21.82 10.23
N SER A 96 -52.46 21.37 10.86
CA SER A 96 -51.26 22.16 11.15
C SER A 96 -50.06 21.25 11.00
N LEU A 97 -49.03 21.74 10.30
CA LEU A 97 -47.76 21.07 10.00
C LEU A 97 -47.22 20.29 11.22
N GLY A 98 -46.92 19.02 11.00
CA GLY A 98 -46.52 18.08 12.03
C GLY A 98 -45.29 18.52 12.80
N ARG A 99 -45.38 18.38 14.13
CA ARG A 99 -44.24 18.25 15.01
C ARG A 99 -43.36 17.09 14.49
N GLU A 100 -42.11 17.36 14.23
CA GLU A 100 -41.09 16.34 14.03
C GLU A 100 -41.21 15.29 15.16
N GLY A 101 -41.50 14.05 14.80
CA GLY A 101 -41.64 12.97 15.77
C GLY A 101 -40.32 12.82 16.53
N GLU A 102 -40.42 12.77 17.85
CA GLU A 102 -39.28 12.54 18.72
C GLU A 102 -38.63 11.20 18.33
N THR A 103 -37.36 11.21 17.93
CA THR A 103 -36.63 10.02 17.51
C THR A 103 -35.87 9.43 18.68
N GLU A 104 -36.02 8.12 18.91
CA GLU A 104 -35.27 7.38 19.93
C GLU A 104 -34.16 6.55 19.31
N PRO A 105 -32.99 6.42 19.97
CA PRO A 105 -31.93 5.52 19.52
C PRO A 105 -32.36 4.05 19.60
N CYS A 106 -31.79 3.19 18.74
CA CYS A 106 -32.08 1.76 18.68
C CYS A 106 -31.51 1.04 19.90
N ARG A 107 -32.24 0.99 21.02
CA ARG A 107 -31.79 0.35 22.29
C ARG A 107 -31.82 -1.18 22.25
N ASP A 108 -32.62 -1.78 21.36
CA ASP A 108 -32.82 -3.24 21.27
C ASP A 108 -31.87 -3.90 20.23
N GLY A 109 -30.91 -3.13 19.69
CA GLY A 109 -29.95 -3.59 18.67
C GLY A 109 -30.49 -3.45 17.23
N TRP A 110 -29.79 -4.08 16.28
CA TRP A 110 -30.09 -3.99 14.85
C TRP A 110 -30.34 -5.36 14.22
N TYR A 111 -31.11 -5.38 13.13
CA TYR A 111 -31.15 -6.47 12.17
C TYR A 111 -30.28 -6.12 10.99
N TYR A 112 -29.42 -7.04 10.57
CA TYR A 112 -28.50 -6.90 9.46
C TYR A 112 -28.93 -7.77 8.27
N ASP A 113 -28.73 -7.27 7.04
CA ASP A 113 -28.84 -8.09 5.84
C ASP A 113 -27.61 -8.96 5.68
N CYS A 114 -27.76 -10.27 5.85
CA CYS A 114 -26.70 -11.27 5.74
C CYS A 114 -26.67 -11.95 4.37
N SER A 115 -27.28 -11.37 3.33
CA SER A 115 -27.36 -11.98 1.99
C SER A 115 -25.97 -12.08 1.32
N THR A 116 -25.12 -11.08 1.49
CA THR A 116 -23.79 -11.02 0.85
C THR A 116 -22.71 -11.59 1.77
N PHE A 117 -22.69 -11.22 3.04
CA PHE A 117 -21.74 -11.70 4.05
C PHE A 117 -22.49 -12.29 5.23
N SER A 118 -22.05 -13.48 5.67
CA SER A 118 -22.65 -14.16 6.83
C SER A 118 -22.34 -13.43 8.14
N SER A 119 -21.13 -12.89 8.26
CA SER A 119 -20.67 -12.12 9.43
C SER A 119 -19.59 -11.13 9.03
N THR A 120 -19.61 -9.95 9.65
CA THR A 120 -18.57 -8.91 9.54
C THR A 120 -18.23 -8.38 10.93
N ILE A 121 -17.13 -7.65 11.08
CA ILE A 121 -16.80 -6.98 12.36
C ILE A 121 -17.86 -5.94 12.74
N VAL A 122 -18.58 -5.40 11.75
CA VAL A 122 -19.66 -4.42 11.97
C VAL A 122 -20.88 -5.10 12.56
N THR A 123 -21.25 -6.27 12.04
CA THR A 123 -22.43 -7.02 12.54
C THR A 123 -22.18 -7.68 13.88
N GLU A 124 -20.92 -8.02 14.18
CA GLU A 124 -20.57 -8.74 15.41
C GLU A 124 -20.46 -7.82 16.64
N TRP A 125 -19.97 -6.58 16.41
CA TRP A 125 -19.78 -5.60 17.50
C TRP A 125 -20.69 -4.38 17.37
N ASP A 126 -21.75 -4.46 16.54
CA ASP A 126 -22.74 -3.40 16.33
C ASP A 126 -22.10 -2.03 15.98
N LEU A 127 -21.08 -2.03 15.09
CA LEU A 127 -20.33 -0.84 14.72
C LEU A 127 -21.07 -0.01 13.65
N VAL A 128 -22.27 0.45 13.99
CA VAL A 128 -23.14 1.26 13.11
C VAL A 128 -23.48 2.60 13.79
N CYS A 129 -24.04 3.51 13.04
CA CYS A 129 -24.49 4.81 13.52
C CYS A 129 -23.38 5.62 14.21
N ASP A 130 -23.43 5.87 15.49
CA ASP A 130 -22.42 6.62 16.26
C ASP A 130 -21.06 5.90 16.27
N LEU A 131 -21.05 4.57 16.19
CA LEU A 131 -19.85 3.75 16.15
C LEU A 131 -19.35 3.48 14.70
N GLY A 132 -20.05 3.98 13.69
CA GLY A 132 -19.73 3.82 12.27
C GLY A 132 -18.29 4.17 11.84
N PRO A 133 -17.61 5.15 12.46
CA PRO A 133 -16.20 5.47 12.16
C PRO A 133 -15.18 4.44 12.70
N LEU A 134 -15.55 3.59 13.67
CA LEU A 134 -14.60 2.67 14.33
C LEU A 134 -13.95 1.65 13.38
N PRO A 135 -14.64 1.06 12.38
CA PRO A 135 -13.97 0.19 11.42
C PRO A 135 -12.82 0.88 10.67
N ALA A 136 -12.98 2.16 10.30
CA ALA A 136 -11.91 2.93 9.68
C ALA A 136 -10.73 3.16 10.64
N LEU A 137 -11.00 3.36 11.95
CA LEU A 137 -9.97 3.45 12.98
C LEU A 137 -9.12 2.17 13.05
N ALA A 138 -9.73 0.98 12.96
CA ALA A 138 -8.99 -0.27 12.94
C ALA A 138 -8.02 -0.36 11.73
N GLN A 139 -8.43 0.14 10.56
CA GLN A 139 -7.55 0.22 9.40
C GLN A 139 -6.44 1.27 9.56
N MET A 140 -6.75 2.42 10.17
CA MET A 140 -5.72 3.43 10.49
C MET A 140 -4.68 2.87 11.46
N LEU A 141 -5.10 2.12 12.49
CA LEU A 141 -4.19 1.46 13.44
C LEU A 141 -3.32 0.41 12.75
N PHE A 142 -3.89 -0.38 11.85
CA PHE A 142 -3.10 -1.32 11.04
C PHE A 142 -2.03 -0.59 10.22
N MET A 143 -2.39 0.50 9.52
CA MET A 143 -1.43 1.30 8.74
C MET A 143 -0.41 2.02 9.63
N ALA A 144 -0.79 2.46 10.82
CA ALA A 144 0.14 2.98 11.83
C ALA A 144 1.14 1.90 12.26
N GLY A 145 0.67 0.65 12.44
CA GLY A 145 1.54 -0.50 12.67
C GLY A 145 2.54 -0.72 11.55
N VAL A 146 2.10 -0.62 10.29
CA VAL A 146 2.99 -0.72 9.12
C VAL A 146 4.06 0.39 9.12
N LEU A 147 3.70 1.61 9.50
CA LEU A 147 4.63 2.73 9.63
C LEU A 147 5.66 2.48 10.74
N LEU A 148 5.20 2.12 11.94
CA LEU A 148 6.06 1.81 13.08
C LEU A 148 7.02 0.64 12.77
N GLY A 149 6.50 -0.41 12.14
CA GLY A 149 7.30 -1.56 11.73
C GLY A 149 8.38 -1.20 10.71
N ALA A 150 8.12 -0.28 9.79
CA ALA A 150 9.12 0.20 8.83
C ALA A 150 10.30 0.87 9.53
N LEU A 151 10.02 1.70 10.54
CA LEU A 151 11.05 2.38 11.33
C LEU A 151 11.86 1.41 12.20
N LEU A 152 11.17 0.52 12.92
CA LEU A 152 11.81 -0.41 13.85
C LEU A 152 12.62 -1.50 13.12
N PHE A 153 11.99 -2.18 12.17
CA PHE A 153 12.63 -3.31 11.49
C PHE A 153 13.67 -2.89 10.45
N GLY A 154 13.63 -1.65 9.97
CA GLY A 154 14.74 -1.09 9.20
C GLY A 154 16.05 -1.12 10.00
N VAL A 155 16.03 -0.59 11.22
CA VAL A 155 17.19 -0.55 12.12
C VAL A 155 17.57 -1.96 12.61
N PHE A 156 16.58 -2.76 13.00
CA PHE A 156 16.83 -4.12 13.52
C PHE A 156 17.39 -5.07 12.44
N SER A 157 16.95 -4.92 11.20
CA SER A 157 17.46 -5.72 10.08
C SER A 157 18.95 -5.49 9.84
N ASP A 158 19.42 -4.26 9.99
CA ASP A 158 20.84 -3.92 9.87
C ASP A 158 21.68 -4.44 11.03
N ARG A 159 21.08 -4.56 12.22
CA ARG A 159 21.78 -5.01 13.43
C ARG A 159 21.78 -6.54 13.60
N PHE A 160 20.63 -7.19 13.38
CA PHE A 160 20.41 -8.60 13.69
C PHE A 160 20.45 -9.52 12.46
N GLY A 161 20.38 -8.96 11.26
CA GLY A 161 20.36 -9.71 10.00
C GLY A 161 18.98 -9.76 9.35
N ARG A 162 19.00 -9.96 8.03
CA ARG A 162 17.79 -9.92 7.20
C ARG A 162 16.88 -11.13 7.45
N ARG A 163 17.50 -12.33 7.55
CA ARG A 163 16.79 -13.59 7.77
C ARG A 163 16.09 -13.62 9.12
N VAL A 164 16.77 -13.20 10.18
CA VAL A 164 16.22 -13.24 11.54
C VAL A 164 14.99 -12.35 11.62
N ILE A 165 15.08 -11.11 11.13
CA ILE A 165 13.96 -10.17 11.14
C ILE A 165 12.82 -10.66 10.24
N LEU A 166 13.13 -11.26 9.10
CA LEU A 166 12.15 -11.86 8.20
C LEU A 166 11.34 -12.96 8.90
N LEU A 167 12.03 -13.88 9.60
CA LEU A 167 11.38 -14.96 10.36
C LEU A 167 10.52 -14.40 11.50
N CYS A 168 11.07 -13.46 12.30
CA CYS A 168 10.29 -12.81 13.35
C CYS A 168 9.05 -12.11 12.79
N SER A 169 9.17 -11.46 11.64
CA SER A 169 8.05 -10.76 10.98
C SER A 169 6.98 -11.72 10.48
N LEU A 170 7.36 -12.84 9.84
CA LEU A 170 6.43 -13.88 9.40
C LEU A 170 5.66 -14.48 10.58
N LEU A 171 6.36 -14.81 11.67
CA LEU A 171 5.74 -15.34 12.87
C LEU A 171 4.81 -14.32 13.52
N LEU A 172 5.22 -13.05 13.58
CA LEU A 172 4.39 -11.97 14.12
C LEU A 172 3.10 -11.79 13.32
N VAL A 173 3.16 -11.78 11.98
CA VAL A 173 1.97 -11.70 11.12
C VAL A 173 1.08 -12.92 11.34
N ALA A 174 1.65 -14.14 11.39
CA ALA A 174 0.91 -15.37 11.61
C ALA A 174 0.15 -15.36 12.95
N VAL A 175 0.85 -15.06 14.06
CA VAL A 175 0.27 -15.06 15.40
C VAL A 175 -0.74 -13.94 15.59
N MET A 176 -0.38 -12.70 15.21
CA MET A 176 -1.24 -11.54 15.41
C MET A 176 -2.43 -11.54 14.43
N GLY A 177 -2.22 -12.01 13.19
CA GLY A 177 -3.31 -12.16 12.22
C GLY A 177 -4.31 -13.23 12.63
N THR A 178 -3.85 -14.35 13.19
CA THR A 178 -4.72 -15.41 13.77
C THR A 178 -5.40 -14.91 15.04
N GLY A 179 -4.68 -14.18 15.92
CA GLY A 179 -5.23 -13.54 17.10
C GLY A 179 -6.35 -12.56 16.78
N ALA A 180 -6.22 -11.80 15.69
CA ALA A 180 -7.27 -10.90 15.22
C ALA A 180 -8.57 -11.66 14.84
N ALA A 181 -8.46 -12.85 14.24
CA ALA A 181 -9.62 -13.69 13.93
C ALA A 181 -10.30 -14.29 15.17
N LEU A 182 -9.56 -14.47 16.25
CA LEU A 182 -10.02 -15.05 17.50
C LEU A 182 -10.40 -14.00 18.56
N SER A 183 -10.34 -12.71 18.22
CA SER A 183 -10.66 -11.63 19.17
C SER A 183 -12.12 -11.67 19.59
N SER A 184 -12.35 -11.43 20.89
CA SER A 184 -13.68 -11.40 21.50
C SER A 184 -14.31 -10.00 21.47
N ASP A 185 -13.49 -8.97 21.44
CA ASP A 185 -13.87 -7.56 21.48
C ASP A 185 -13.12 -6.72 20.45
N PHE A 186 -13.71 -5.58 20.09
CA PHE A 186 -13.16 -4.69 19.06
C PHE A 186 -11.79 -4.10 19.44
N LEU A 187 -11.55 -3.81 20.73
CA LEU A 187 -10.27 -3.22 21.16
C LEU A 187 -9.13 -4.22 21.01
N THR A 188 -9.34 -5.47 21.39
CA THR A 188 -8.39 -6.58 21.21
C THR A 188 -8.12 -6.82 19.72
N TYR A 189 -9.15 -6.77 18.88
CA TYR A 189 -9.00 -6.83 17.43
C TYR A 189 -8.09 -5.72 16.90
N CYS A 190 -8.31 -4.47 17.32
CA CYS A 190 -7.49 -3.33 16.94
C CYS A 190 -6.02 -3.50 17.36
N ALA A 191 -5.76 -3.99 18.55
CA ALA A 191 -4.40 -4.26 19.03
C ALA A 191 -3.68 -5.32 18.16
N PHE A 192 -4.36 -6.43 17.86
CA PHE A 192 -3.83 -7.45 16.97
C PHE A 192 -3.61 -6.93 15.55
N ARG A 193 -4.51 -6.09 15.02
CA ARG A 193 -4.35 -5.47 13.70
C ARG A 193 -3.13 -4.55 13.66
N LEU A 194 -2.91 -3.72 14.67
CA LEU A 194 -1.71 -2.86 14.78
C LEU A 194 -0.44 -3.71 14.77
N LEU A 195 -0.37 -4.75 15.60
CA LEU A 195 0.82 -5.61 15.69
C LEU A 195 1.04 -6.44 14.42
N SER A 196 -0.03 -6.88 13.75
CA SER A 196 0.09 -7.55 12.45
C SER A 196 0.63 -6.61 11.37
N GLY A 197 0.26 -5.31 11.42
CA GLY A 197 0.83 -4.27 10.57
C GLY A 197 2.33 -4.08 10.79
N VAL A 198 2.78 -4.06 12.04
CA VAL A 198 4.22 -4.03 12.39
C VAL A 198 4.95 -5.21 11.75
N GLY A 199 4.44 -6.43 11.93
CA GLY A 199 5.02 -7.64 11.34
C GLY A 199 5.05 -7.59 9.81
N LEU A 200 3.95 -7.15 9.18
CA LEU A 200 3.85 -7.05 7.73
C LEU A 200 4.91 -6.13 7.14
N SER A 201 5.17 -5.00 7.78
CA SER A 201 6.20 -4.06 7.34
C SER A 201 7.60 -4.64 7.42
N GLY A 202 7.91 -5.36 8.50
CA GLY A 202 9.18 -6.04 8.66
C GLY A 202 9.40 -7.10 7.57
N PHE A 203 8.36 -7.85 7.22
CA PHE A 203 8.40 -8.76 6.09
C PHE A 203 8.66 -8.03 4.77
N LEU A 204 7.89 -6.97 4.46
CA LEU A 204 8.01 -6.19 3.23
C LEU A 204 9.40 -5.61 2.98
N LEU A 205 10.09 -5.18 4.02
CA LEU A 205 11.46 -4.66 3.90
C LEU A 205 12.45 -5.79 3.64
N ASN A 206 12.36 -6.86 4.43
CA ASN A 206 13.41 -7.88 4.45
C ASN A 206 13.33 -8.90 3.32
N TYR A 207 12.12 -9.23 2.81
CA TYR A 207 12.00 -10.16 1.69
C TYR A 207 12.58 -9.58 0.39
N ILE A 208 12.42 -8.28 0.16
CA ILE A 208 13.03 -7.59 -0.99
C ILE A 208 14.55 -7.55 -0.82
N CYS A 209 15.04 -7.10 0.35
CA CYS A 209 16.46 -7.00 0.63
C CYS A 209 17.14 -8.36 0.47
N LEU A 210 16.61 -9.40 1.11
CA LEU A 210 17.19 -10.74 1.05
C LEU A 210 17.17 -11.33 -0.37
N SER A 211 16.08 -11.12 -1.13
CA SER A 211 15.99 -11.54 -2.52
C SER A 211 17.06 -10.87 -3.39
N LEU A 212 17.28 -9.56 -3.23
CA LEU A 212 18.26 -8.81 -4.01
C LEU A 212 19.72 -9.11 -3.64
N GLU A 213 19.96 -9.49 -2.40
CA GLU A 213 21.30 -9.83 -1.93
C GLU A 213 21.78 -11.20 -2.43
N TRP A 214 20.85 -12.12 -2.77
CA TRP A 214 21.17 -13.42 -3.37
C TRP A 214 21.12 -13.46 -4.90
N VAL A 215 20.67 -12.37 -5.55
CA VAL A 215 20.54 -12.30 -7.01
C VAL A 215 21.58 -11.35 -7.60
N PRO A 216 22.21 -11.69 -8.75
CA PRO A 216 23.19 -10.86 -9.41
C PRO A 216 22.58 -9.54 -9.88
N THR A 217 23.42 -8.52 -10.00
CA THR A 217 22.99 -7.14 -10.34
C THR A 217 22.17 -7.08 -11.64
N LYS A 218 22.53 -7.90 -12.64
CA LYS A 218 21.83 -7.98 -13.93
C LYS A 218 20.37 -8.40 -13.82
N SER A 219 20.05 -9.28 -12.84
CA SER A 219 18.68 -9.85 -12.68
C SER A 219 17.86 -9.17 -11.59
N ARG A 220 18.42 -8.20 -10.86
CA ARG A 220 17.72 -7.52 -9.75
C ARG A 220 16.44 -6.82 -10.18
N ALA A 221 16.49 -6.09 -11.30
CA ALA A 221 15.31 -5.40 -11.83
C ALA A 221 14.15 -6.38 -12.12
N LEU A 222 14.48 -7.51 -12.75
CA LEU A 222 13.50 -8.56 -13.06
C LEU A 222 12.88 -9.15 -11.79
N VAL A 223 13.69 -9.43 -10.77
CA VAL A 223 13.19 -9.97 -9.49
C VAL A 223 12.29 -8.96 -8.78
N VAL A 224 12.66 -7.68 -8.69
CA VAL A 224 11.81 -6.65 -8.08
C VAL A 224 10.48 -6.52 -8.81
N THR A 225 10.53 -6.53 -10.14
CA THR A 225 9.31 -6.47 -10.98
C THR A 225 8.42 -7.68 -10.74
N TRP A 226 9.00 -8.89 -10.69
CA TRP A 226 8.28 -10.12 -10.37
C TRP A 226 7.61 -10.06 -8.99
N LEU A 227 8.36 -9.66 -7.95
CA LEU A 227 7.84 -9.50 -6.58
C LEU A 227 6.68 -8.50 -6.53
N SER A 228 6.78 -7.39 -7.29
CA SER A 228 5.72 -6.40 -7.39
C SER A 228 4.46 -6.94 -8.06
N TYR A 229 4.59 -7.73 -9.12
CA TYR A 229 3.44 -8.36 -9.79
C TYR A 229 2.76 -9.40 -8.91
N CYS A 230 3.52 -10.25 -8.23
CA CYS A 230 2.97 -11.24 -7.32
C CYS A 230 2.21 -10.58 -6.16
N SER A 231 2.77 -9.52 -5.58
CA SER A 231 2.08 -8.74 -4.55
C SER A 231 0.76 -8.14 -5.07
N THR A 232 0.73 -7.70 -6.32
CA THR A 232 -0.50 -7.16 -6.93
C THR A 232 -1.51 -8.26 -7.26
N ALA A 233 -1.06 -9.42 -7.76
CA ALA A 233 -1.92 -10.58 -8.00
C ALA A 233 -2.64 -11.04 -6.72
N GLY A 234 -2.03 -10.80 -5.56
CA GLY A 234 -2.64 -11.04 -4.25
C GLY A 234 -3.96 -10.29 -4.02
N GLN A 235 -4.21 -9.17 -4.70
CA GLN A 235 -5.50 -8.47 -4.64
C GLN A 235 -6.61 -9.29 -5.30
N VAL A 236 -6.31 -9.95 -6.40
CA VAL A 236 -7.26 -10.83 -7.11
C VAL A 236 -7.50 -12.11 -6.30
N VAL A 237 -6.43 -12.66 -5.71
CA VAL A 237 -6.53 -13.82 -4.80
C VAL A 237 -7.43 -13.49 -3.62
N LEU A 238 -7.30 -12.31 -3.02
CA LEU A 238 -8.17 -11.87 -1.92
C LEU A 238 -9.64 -11.81 -2.36
N ALA A 239 -9.94 -11.27 -3.54
CA ALA A 239 -11.31 -11.22 -4.05
C ALA A 239 -11.91 -12.63 -4.19
N GLY A 240 -11.14 -13.60 -4.70
CA GLY A 240 -11.56 -14.99 -4.80
C GLY A 240 -11.76 -15.67 -3.44
N LEU A 241 -10.87 -15.41 -2.47
CA LEU A 241 -11.02 -15.93 -1.11
C LEU A 241 -12.25 -15.35 -0.42
N ALA A 242 -12.47 -14.03 -0.53
CA ALA A 242 -13.61 -13.35 0.09
C ALA A 242 -14.94 -13.76 -0.57
N TYR A 243 -14.95 -14.07 -1.87
CA TYR A 243 -16.12 -14.63 -2.56
C TYR A 243 -16.49 -16.02 -2.01
N SER A 244 -15.48 -16.85 -1.73
CA SER A 244 -15.67 -18.22 -1.22
C SER A 244 -15.95 -18.27 0.28
N ILE A 245 -15.31 -17.38 1.05
CA ILE A 245 -15.37 -17.32 2.52
C ILE A 245 -16.03 -16.02 2.93
N ARG A 246 -17.33 -16.06 3.23
CA ARG A 246 -18.15 -14.87 3.53
C ARG A 246 -18.24 -14.52 5.00
N ASP A 247 -17.52 -15.23 5.84
CA ASP A 247 -17.35 -14.96 7.27
C ASP A 247 -15.98 -14.33 7.49
N TRP A 248 -15.94 -13.18 8.17
CA TRP A 248 -14.72 -12.41 8.36
C TRP A 248 -13.66 -13.14 9.20
N ARG A 249 -14.07 -13.97 10.17
CA ARG A 249 -13.13 -14.71 11.03
C ARG A 249 -12.41 -15.80 10.22
N TRP A 250 -13.15 -16.56 9.44
CA TRP A 250 -12.59 -17.58 8.56
C TRP A 250 -11.76 -16.98 7.44
N LEU A 251 -12.17 -15.82 6.89
CA LEU A 251 -11.39 -15.09 5.91
C LEU A 251 -10.05 -14.61 6.51
N GLN A 252 -10.09 -14.03 7.72
CA GLN A 252 -8.89 -13.59 8.44
C GLN A 252 -7.97 -14.77 8.77
N LEU A 253 -8.50 -15.94 9.16
CA LEU A 253 -7.72 -17.16 9.36
C LEU A 253 -7.09 -17.66 8.06
N ALA A 254 -7.86 -17.69 6.97
CA ALA A 254 -7.38 -18.16 5.66
C ALA A 254 -6.19 -17.37 5.13
N ILE A 255 -6.14 -16.05 5.37
CA ILE A 255 -5.02 -15.21 4.95
C ILE A 255 -3.85 -15.23 5.95
N SER A 256 -4.07 -15.59 7.22
CA SER A 256 -3.04 -15.51 8.27
C SER A 256 -2.35 -16.86 8.52
N THR A 257 -3.09 -17.97 8.47
CA THR A 257 -2.56 -19.31 8.76
C THR A 257 -1.41 -19.73 7.83
N PRO A 258 -1.42 -19.43 6.51
CA PRO A 258 -0.33 -19.80 5.64
C PRO A 258 1.03 -19.21 6.04
N PHE A 259 1.05 -18.10 6.80
CA PHE A 259 2.31 -17.51 7.26
C PHE A 259 3.09 -18.40 8.23
N PHE A 260 2.43 -19.32 8.95
CA PHE A 260 3.13 -20.36 9.74
C PHE A 260 3.93 -21.31 8.83
N ILE A 261 3.34 -21.72 7.71
CA ILE A 261 4.01 -22.58 6.73
C ILE A 261 5.17 -21.83 6.09
N PHE A 262 4.95 -20.57 5.70
CA PHE A 262 6.01 -19.73 5.12
C PHE A 262 7.16 -19.50 6.10
N PHE A 263 6.87 -19.33 7.38
CA PHE A 263 7.90 -19.27 8.43
C PHE A 263 8.80 -20.50 8.41
N LEU A 264 8.21 -21.71 8.34
CA LEU A 264 8.97 -22.96 8.27
C LEU A 264 9.77 -23.08 6.96
N CYS A 265 9.18 -22.70 5.83
CA CYS A 265 9.85 -22.73 4.52
C CYS A 265 11.02 -21.75 4.45
N VAL A 266 10.87 -20.53 4.94
CA VAL A 266 11.90 -19.49 4.93
C VAL A 266 13.04 -19.82 5.90
N TRP A 267 12.79 -20.65 6.90
CA TRP A 267 13.83 -21.15 7.81
C TRP A 267 14.99 -21.83 7.07
N TRP A 268 14.72 -22.42 5.91
CA TRP A 268 15.73 -23.06 5.07
C TRP A 268 16.68 -22.08 4.37
N ILE A 269 16.25 -20.82 4.11
CA ILE A 269 17.05 -19.81 3.41
C ILE A 269 18.18 -19.34 4.33
N PRO A 270 19.46 -19.34 3.85
CA PRO A 270 20.59 -18.85 4.63
C PRO A 270 20.55 -17.32 4.78
N GLU A 271 21.22 -16.79 5.82
CA GLU A 271 21.42 -15.35 5.98
C GLU A 271 22.25 -14.78 4.82
N SER A 272 22.03 -13.52 4.50
CA SER A 272 22.76 -12.78 3.46
C SER A 272 24.28 -12.86 3.66
N ALA A 273 24.98 -13.34 2.63
CA ALA A 273 26.45 -13.37 2.65
C ALA A 273 27.03 -11.95 2.70
N ARG A 274 26.40 -10.98 2.00
CA ARG A 274 26.84 -9.58 2.04
C ARG A 274 26.73 -8.98 3.44
N TRP A 275 25.63 -9.22 4.13
CA TRP A 275 25.42 -8.74 5.50
C TRP A 275 26.44 -9.36 6.47
N LEU A 276 26.70 -10.68 6.34
CA LEU A 276 27.70 -11.39 7.17
C LEU A 276 29.10 -10.82 7.00
N ILE A 277 29.49 -10.50 5.77
CA ILE A 277 30.81 -9.90 5.47
C ILE A 277 30.92 -8.52 6.13
N VAL A 278 29.91 -7.65 5.96
CA VAL A 278 29.90 -6.30 6.55
C VAL A 278 29.89 -6.33 8.08
N ASN A 279 29.31 -7.38 8.69
CA ASN A 279 29.28 -7.55 10.15
C ASN A 279 30.43 -8.43 10.68
N HIS A 280 31.57 -8.50 9.97
CA HIS A 280 32.79 -9.17 10.39
C HIS A 280 32.63 -10.67 10.73
N ARG A 281 31.76 -11.38 9.96
CA ARG A 281 31.55 -12.84 10.07
C ARG A 281 31.89 -13.57 8.77
N PRO A 282 33.13 -13.47 8.25
CA PRO A 282 33.49 -14.00 6.94
C PRO A 282 33.43 -15.53 6.87
N ALA A 283 33.73 -16.23 7.96
CA ALA A 283 33.66 -17.69 8.01
C ALA A 283 32.23 -18.22 7.80
N THR A 284 31.23 -17.58 8.42
CA THR A 284 29.81 -17.94 8.22
C THR A 284 29.36 -17.60 6.81
N ALA A 285 29.81 -16.47 6.27
CA ALA A 285 29.52 -16.07 4.89
C ALA A 285 30.08 -17.11 3.90
N LEU A 286 31.31 -17.57 4.11
CA LEU A 286 31.93 -18.61 3.30
C LEU A 286 31.12 -19.92 3.33
N SER A 287 30.74 -20.39 4.52
CA SER A 287 29.90 -21.58 4.68
C SER A 287 28.58 -21.48 3.92
N ASN A 288 27.90 -20.32 4.00
CA ASN A 288 26.66 -20.08 3.25
C ASN A 288 26.90 -20.09 1.74
N LEU A 289 27.95 -19.43 1.25
CA LEU A 289 28.31 -19.42 -0.16
C LEU A 289 28.65 -20.82 -0.69
N GLN A 290 29.39 -21.60 0.07
CA GLN A 290 29.71 -23.01 -0.28
C GLN A 290 28.45 -23.89 -0.31
N ARG A 291 27.52 -23.68 0.64
CA ARG A 291 26.23 -24.37 0.64
C ARG A 291 25.41 -24.02 -0.64
N VAL A 292 25.36 -22.76 -1.02
CA VAL A 292 24.68 -22.32 -2.23
C VAL A 292 25.34 -22.85 -3.50
N ALA A 293 26.68 -22.81 -3.57
CA ALA A 293 27.42 -23.38 -4.70
C ALA A 293 27.15 -24.88 -4.89
N ARG A 294 27.05 -25.63 -3.79
CA ARG A 294 26.73 -27.07 -3.79
C ARG A 294 25.30 -27.29 -4.33
N ILE A 295 24.33 -26.50 -3.91
CA ILE A 295 22.95 -26.60 -4.41
C ILE A 295 22.88 -26.27 -5.91
N ASN A 296 23.67 -25.30 -6.35
CA ASN A 296 23.76 -24.89 -7.76
C ASN A 296 24.61 -25.85 -8.62
N GLN A 297 25.07 -26.96 -8.05
CA GLN A 297 25.89 -27.98 -8.74
C GLN A 297 27.14 -27.38 -9.42
N LYS A 298 27.61 -26.23 -8.95
CA LYS A 298 28.91 -25.69 -9.38
C LYS A 298 30.00 -26.48 -8.68
N GLN A 299 30.69 -27.34 -9.42
CA GLN A 299 31.90 -28.00 -8.93
C GLN A 299 32.93 -26.91 -8.66
N LEU A 300 33.34 -26.79 -7.42
CA LEU A 300 34.45 -25.95 -6.96
C LEU A 300 35.79 -26.62 -7.35
N GLY A 301 35.96 -26.91 -8.65
CA GLY A 301 37.21 -27.44 -9.18
C GLY A 301 38.24 -26.32 -9.26
N GLY A 302 39.37 -26.47 -8.56
CA GLY A 302 40.58 -25.64 -8.69
C GLY A 302 40.52 -24.20 -8.18
N ASP A 303 39.38 -23.53 -8.25
CA ASP A 303 39.15 -22.13 -7.90
C ASP A 303 38.14 -22.03 -6.73
N SER A 304 38.38 -22.79 -5.67
CA SER A 304 37.53 -22.80 -4.47
C SER A 304 37.49 -21.41 -3.84
N ILE A 305 36.25 -20.97 -3.47
CA ILE A 305 36.07 -19.71 -2.74
C ILE A 305 36.84 -19.83 -1.43
N SER A 306 37.93 -19.05 -1.31
CA SER A 306 38.76 -19.02 -0.11
C SER A 306 38.28 -17.95 0.87
N LEU A 307 38.66 -18.12 2.15
CA LEU A 307 38.40 -17.12 3.17
C LEU A 307 39.01 -15.76 2.82
N GLU A 308 40.22 -15.77 2.26
CA GLU A 308 40.94 -14.57 1.82
C GLU A 308 40.16 -13.78 0.75
N MET A 309 39.47 -14.47 -0.19
CA MET A 309 38.62 -13.80 -1.17
C MET A 309 37.46 -13.10 -0.50
N VAL A 310 36.81 -13.73 0.47
CA VAL A 310 35.68 -13.17 1.21
C VAL A 310 36.10 -11.94 2.03
N GLU A 311 37.27 -12.02 2.69
CA GLU A 311 37.84 -10.90 3.46
C GLU A 311 38.27 -9.74 2.55
N LYS A 312 38.88 -10.03 1.40
CA LYS A 312 39.24 -9.00 0.40
C LYS A 312 38.03 -8.25 -0.15
N VAL A 313 36.91 -8.96 -0.35
CA VAL A 313 35.63 -8.33 -0.70
C VAL A 313 35.13 -7.47 0.45
N GLY A 314 35.27 -7.91 1.71
CA GLY A 314 34.91 -7.13 2.90
C GLY A 314 35.65 -5.81 2.99
N GLY A 315 36.95 -5.79 2.72
CA GLY A 315 37.77 -4.57 2.72
C GLY A 315 37.44 -3.59 1.56
N SER A 316 36.77 -4.06 0.49
CA SER A 316 36.34 -3.24 -0.63
C SER A 316 34.89 -2.70 -0.51
N LEU A 317 34.14 -3.18 0.49
CA LEU A 317 32.78 -2.67 0.72
C LEU A 317 32.86 -1.33 1.45
N PRO A 318 32.08 -0.32 1.03
CA PRO A 318 32.07 0.99 1.70
C PRO A 318 31.62 0.83 3.15
N GLU A 319 32.42 1.40 4.05
CA GLU A 319 32.08 1.51 5.47
C GLU A 319 30.74 2.22 5.64
N LYS A 320 29.95 1.84 6.65
CA LYS A 320 28.65 2.51 6.94
C LYS A 320 28.89 4.00 7.18
N SER A 321 28.74 4.83 6.15
CA SER A 321 28.72 6.28 6.34
C SER A 321 27.42 6.62 7.10
N THR A 322 27.55 7.09 8.35
CA THR A 322 26.46 7.71 9.10
C THR A 322 26.16 9.08 8.51
N CYS A 323 25.54 9.08 7.33
CA CYS A 323 25.11 10.33 6.72
C CYS A 323 23.90 10.86 7.49
N SER A 324 24.06 12.07 8.06
CA SER A 324 23.00 12.73 8.82
C SER A 324 21.76 12.96 7.94
N CYS A 325 20.57 12.69 8.49
CA CYS A 325 19.28 13.02 7.86
C CYS A 325 19.18 14.49 7.41
N LEU A 326 19.95 15.39 8.07
CA LEU A 326 20.04 16.80 7.73
C LEU A 326 20.65 17.05 6.35
N GLY A 327 21.50 16.15 5.83
CA GLY A 327 22.08 16.27 4.49
C GLY A 327 21.06 16.32 3.35
N LEU A 328 19.86 15.72 3.55
CA LEU A 328 18.78 15.77 2.58
C LEU A 328 18.14 17.15 2.41
N PHE A 329 18.24 18.03 3.40
CA PHE A 329 17.60 19.34 3.41
C PHE A 329 18.60 20.49 3.42
N HIS A 330 19.89 20.19 3.49
CA HIS A 330 20.93 21.19 3.64
C HIS A 330 21.07 22.07 2.38
N THR A 331 21.11 21.45 1.19
CA THR A 331 21.30 22.18 -0.07
C THR A 331 19.97 22.44 -0.80
N PRO A 332 19.83 23.54 -1.55
CA PRO A 332 18.57 23.91 -2.20
C PRO A 332 18.10 22.89 -3.24
N ALA A 333 19.03 22.30 -4.02
CA ALA A 333 18.64 21.26 -4.99
C ALA A 333 18.16 19.98 -4.31
N MET A 334 18.89 19.49 -3.28
CA MET A 334 18.49 18.31 -2.52
C MET A 334 17.17 18.51 -1.78
N ARG A 335 16.96 19.69 -1.17
CA ARG A 335 15.70 20.04 -0.52
C ARG A 335 14.53 19.99 -1.48
N ARG A 336 14.67 20.55 -2.70
CA ARG A 336 13.65 20.50 -3.75
C ARG A 336 13.33 19.05 -4.14
N ILE A 337 14.35 18.25 -4.43
CA ILE A 337 14.22 16.84 -4.81
C ILE A 337 13.50 16.06 -3.69
N SER A 338 13.95 16.20 -2.45
CA SER A 338 13.39 15.50 -1.30
C SER A 338 11.92 15.88 -1.07
N CYS A 339 11.59 17.17 -1.03
CA CYS A 339 10.21 17.64 -0.83
C CYS A 339 9.27 17.18 -1.94
N CYS A 340 9.70 17.27 -3.21
CA CYS A 340 8.89 16.82 -4.35
C CYS A 340 8.64 15.31 -4.28
N LEU A 341 9.67 14.48 -4.03
CA LEU A 341 9.53 13.03 -3.94
C LEU A 341 8.67 12.61 -2.74
N MET A 342 8.79 13.29 -1.60
CA MET A 342 7.93 13.05 -0.45
C MET A 342 6.46 13.37 -0.76
N SER A 343 6.19 14.51 -1.41
CA SER A 343 4.84 14.89 -1.85
C SER A 343 4.26 13.87 -2.83
N VAL A 344 5.05 13.44 -3.81
CA VAL A 344 4.67 12.39 -4.78
C VAL A 344 4.33 11.08 -4.07
N SER A 345 5.19 10.62 -3.15
CA SER A 345 4.98 9.36 -2.43
C SER A 345 3.76 9.41 -1.51
N PHE A 346 3.56 10.52 -0.82
CA PHE A 346 2.39 10.73 0.03
C PHE A 346 1.09 10.73 -0.78
N SER A 347 0.99 11.55 -1.82
CA SER A 347 -0.23 11.71 -2.61
C SER A 347 -0.59 10.45 -3.40
N THR A 348 0.41 9.76 -3.96
CA THR A 348 0.20 8.49 -4.66
C THR A 348 -0.41 7.45 -3.73
N ASN A 349 0.14 7.28 -2.52
CA ASN A 349 -0.37 6.30 -1.56
C ASN A 349 -1.70 6.71 -0.92
N LEU A 350 -1.89 8.01 -0.64
CA LEU A 350 -3.15 8.54 -0.16
C LEU A 350 -4.31 8.19 -1.13
N ALA A 351 -4.16 8.53 -2.39
CA ALA A 351 -5.18 8.27 -3.39
C ALA A 351 -5.32 6.77 -3.71
N TYR A 352 -4.21 6.03 -3.81
CA TYR A 352 -4.23 4.60 -4.12
C TYR A 352 -4.96 3.78 -3.05
N PHE A 353 -4.64 3.99 -1.76
CA PHE A 353 -5.30 3.29 -0.67
C PHE A 353 -6.73 3.81 -0.45
N GLY A 354 -6.96 5.12 -0.59
CA GLY A 354 -8.30 5.70 -0.48
C GLY A 354 -9.29 5.07 -1.48
N LEU A 355 -8.91 4.98 -2.75
CA LEU A 355 -9.73 4.31 -3.76
C LEU A 355 -9.87 2.81 -3.52
N SER A 356 -8.79 2.16 -3.06
CA SER A 356 -8.80 0.71 -2.81
C SER A 356 -9.70 0.30 -1.64
N MET A 357 -10.01 1.22 -0.72
CA MET A 357 -10.85 0.98 0.46
C MET A 357 -12.31 1.40 0.28
N ASP A 358 -12.63 2.17 -0.75
CA ASP A 358 -13.98 2.70 -0.99
C ASP A 358 -14.76 1.88 -2.03
N LEU A 359 -14.66 0.54 -1.97
CA LEU A 359 -15.32 -0.35 -2.93
C LEU A 359 -16.86 -0.22 -2.95
N PRO A 360 -17.55 -0.07 -1.80
CA PRO A 360 -19.01 0.04 -1.77
C PRO A 360 -19.56 1.29 -2.47
N ALA A 361 -18.78 2.37 -2.56
CA ALA A 361 -19.20 3.63 -3.17
C ALA A 361 -19.52 3.51 -4.67
N PHE A 362 -19.07 2.44 -5.31
CA PHE A 362 -19.30 2.24 -6.75
C PHE A 362 -20.61 1.52 -7.08
N GLY A 363 -21.36 1.03 -6.08
CA GLY A 363 -22.69 0.43 -6.27
C GLY A 363 -22.71 -0.83 -7.13
N LEU A 364 -21.57 -1.49 -7.33
CA LEU A 364 -21.39 -2.75 -8.02
C LEU A 364 -20.96 -3.85 -7.05
N ASP A 365 -20.97 -5.09 -7.54
CA ASP A 365 -20.43 -6.22 -6.78
C ASP A 365 -18.97 -5.95 -6.37
N ILE A 366 -18.72 -5.96 -5.07
CA ILE A 366 -17.44 -5.61 -4.42
C ILE A 366 -16.32 -6.55 -4.88
N PHE A 367 -16.63 -7.84 -5.08
CA PHE A 367 -15.66 -8.83 -5.55
C PHE A 367 -15.21 -8.53 -6.98
N LEU A 368 -16.16 -8.10 -7.84
CA LEU A 368 -15.89 -7.71 -9.21
C LEU A 368 -15.02 -6.43 -9.27
N VAL A 369 -15.37 -5.41 -8.48
CA VAL A 369 -14.60 -4.15 -8.41
C VAL A 369 -13.18 -4.42 -7.93
N GLN A 370 -13.00 -5.23 -6.87
CA GLN A 370 -11.68 -5.60 -6.36
C GLN A 370 -10.85 -6.35 -7.43
N THR A 371 -11.49 -7.24 -8.21
CA THR A 371 -10.85 -7.99 -9.29
C THR A 371 -10.39 -7.04 -10.41
N PHE A 372 -11.23 -6.09 -10.84
CA PHE A 372 -10.85 -5.07 -11.81
C PHE A 372 -9.70 -4.20 -11.31
N PHE A 373 -9.71 -3.82 -10.04
CA PHE A 373 -8.62 -3.07 -9.43
C PHE A 373 -7.29 -3.83 -9.45
N GLY A 374 -7.31 -5.13 -9.17
CA GLY A 374 -6.11 -5.96 -9.25
C GLY A 374 -5.62 -6.14 -10.69
N ALA A 375 -6.52 -6.37 -11.65
CA ALA A 375 -6.18 -6.55 -13.05
C ALA A 375 -5.56 -5.28 -13.66
N ILE A 376 -6.19 -4.12 -13.45
CA ILE A 376 -5.67 -2.85 -13.99
C ILE A 376 -4.31 -2.50 -13.39
N ASP A 377 -4.09 -2.79 -12.11
CA ASP A 377 -2.81 -2.53 -11.45
C ASP A 377 -1.66 -3.32 -12.11
N ILE A 378 -1.91 -4.60 -12.48
CA ILE A 378 -0.91 -5.42 -13.19
C ILE A 378 -0.63 -4.82 -14.57
N LEU A 379 -1.68 -4.52 -15.34
CA LEU A 379 -1.55 -3.95 -16.69
C LEU A 379 -0.85 -2.60 -16.68
N ALA A 380 -1.22 -1.72 -15.75
CA ALA A 380 -0.63 -0.39 -15.61
C ALA A 380 0.86 -0.46 -15.21
N LYS A 381 1.23 -1.37 -14.31
CA LYS A 381 2.62 -1.60 -13.93
C LYS A 381 3.44 -2.14 -15.09
N MET A 382 2.89 -3.07 -15.88
CA MET A 382 3.54 -3.57 -17.10
C MET A 382 3.76 -2.45 -18.12
N ALA A 383 2.71 -1.68 -18.41
CA ALA A 383 2.79 -0.55 -19.33
C ALA A 383 3.80 0.50 -18.86
N CYS A 384 3.82 0.82 -17.56
CA CYS A 384 4.79 1.75 -16.98
C CYS A 384 6.23 1.23 -17.11
N THR A 385 6.47 -0.04 -16.82
CA THR A 385 7.82 -0.64 -16.93
C THR A 385 8.32 -0.59 -18.36
N LEU A 386 7.47 -0.85 -19.35
CA LEU A 386 7.80 -0.70 -20.77
C LEU A 386 8.03 0.78 -21.14
N ALA A 387 7.14 1.67 -20.73
CA ALA A 387 7.26 3.10 -21.01
C ALA A 387 8.55 3.72 -20.44
N LEU A 388 9.00 3.28 -19.26
CA LEU A 388 10.25 3.73 -18.65
C LEU A 388 11.50 3.37 -19.45
N SER A 389 11.44 2.40 -20.36
CA SER A 389 12.54 2.06 -21.27
C SER A 389 12.65 3.04 -22.43
N TYR A 390 11.55 3.71 -22.82
CA TYR A 390 11.51 4.61 -23.99
C TYR A 390 11.40 6.09 -23.60
N PHE A 391 10.68 6.39 -22.54
CA PHE A 391 10.39 7.77 -22.11
C PHE A 391 11.18 8.15 -20.86
N GLY A 392 11.30 9.47 -20.64
CA GLY A 392 11.95 10.00 -19.44
C GLY A 392 11.14 9.75 -18.16
N ARG A 393 11.85 9.58 -17.04
CA ARG A 393 11.24 9.29 -15.72
C ARG A 393 10.34 10.43 -15.25
N ARG A 394 10.78 11.69 -15.45
CA ARG A 394 10.03 12.89 -15.09
C ARG A 394 8.69 12.96 -15.83
N ALA A 395 8.71 12.72 -17.15
CA ALA A 395 7.52 12.78 -17.98
C ALA A 395 6.48 11.72 -17.54
N ILE A 396 6.90 10.47 -17.31
CA ILE A 396 6.02 9.39 -16.87
C ILE A 396 5.45 9.67 -15.49
N GLN A 397 6.27 10.13 -14.54
CA GLN A 397 5.83 10.43 -13.19
C GLN A 397 4.79 11.55 -13.16
N ALA A 398 5.08 12.66 -13.86
CA ALA A 398 4.17 13.80 -13.91
C ALA A 398 2.86 13.46 -14.64
N SER A 399 2.95 12.81 -15.82
CA SER A 399 1.76 12.47 -16.61
C SER A 399 0.87 11.45 -15.88
N SER A 400 1.42 10.42 -15.26
CA SER A 400 0.64 9.43 -14.53
C SER A 400 -0.13 10.04 -13.35
N LEU A 401 0.49 10.96 -12.60
CA LEU A 401 -0.17 11.65 -11.48
C LEU A 401 -1.24 12.63 -11.95
N ILE A 402 -0.95 13.44 -12.97
CA ILE A 402 -1.92 14.41 -13.52
C ILE A 402 -3.11 13.66 -14.11
N LEU A 403 -2.88 12.60 -14.91
CA LEU A 403 -3.94 11.79 -15.48
C LEU A 403 -4.78 11.11 -14.39
N ALA A 404 -4.16 10.57 -13.35
CA ALA A 404 -4.88 9.99 -12.21
C ALA A 404 -5.83 11.02 -11.60
N GLY A 405 -5.34 12.22 -11.29
CA GLY A 405 -6.15 13.28 -10.72
C GLY A 405 -7.25 13.76 -11.66
N VAL A 406 -6.98 13.89 -12.96
CA VAL A 406 -7.99 14.26 -13.97
C VAL A 406 -9.11 13.22 -14.06
N PHE A 407 -8.80 11.93 -14.08
CA PHE A 407 -9.81 10.86 -14.08
C PHE A 407 -10.68 10.88 -12.82
N LEU A 408 -10.07 11.11 -11.65
CA LEU A 408 -10.79 11.14 -10.38
C LEU A 408 -11.67 12.39 -10.24
N LEU A 409 -11.16 13.57 -10.60
CA LEU A 409 -11.95 14.80 -10.61
C LEU A 409 -13.04 14.77 -11.69
N GLY A 410 -12.73 14.16 -12.85
CA GLY A 410 -13.70 13.94 -13.92
C GLY A 410 -14.86 13.03 -13.54
N ASN A 411 -14.73 12.27 -12.45
CA ASN A 411 -15.82 11.44 -11.92
C ASN A 411 -16.88 12.26 -11.16
N ILE A 412 -16.56 13.48 -10.72
CA ILE A 412 -17.46 14.33 -9.93
C ILE A 412 -18.72 14.76 -10.73
N PRO A 413 -18.59 15.29 -11.96
CA PRO A 413 -19.75 15.72 -12.75
C PRO A 413 -20.55 14.56 -13.36
N VAL A 414 -20.07 13.31 -13.30
CA VAL A 414 -20.76 12.17 -13.93
C VAL A 414 -22.00 11.78 -13.11
N PRO A 415 -23.20 11.72 -13.73
CA PRO A 415 -24.43 11.31 -13.05
C PRO A 415 -24.32 9.93 -12.40
N ARG A 416 -25.00 9.76 -11.26
CA ARG A 416 -24.98 8.47 -10.53
C ARG A 416 -25.56 7.31 -11.33
N GLU A 417 -26.38 7.57 -12.31
CA GLU A 417 -26.97 6.58 -13.21
C GLU A 417 -25.95 5.95 -14.17
N MET A 418 -24.87 6.69 -14.50
CA MET A 418 -23.80 6.21 -15.39
C MET A 418 -22.71 5.43 -14.64
N LEU A 419 -23.13 4.35 -13.98
CA LEU A 419 -22.27 3.56 -13.08
C LEU A 419 -21.01 3.03 -13.76
N MET A 420 -21.13 2.52 -15.01
CA MET A 420 -20.01 1.99 -15.78
C MET A 420 -18.96 3.05 -16.14
N VAL A 421 -19.40 4.27 -16.47
CA VAL A 421 -18.49 5.38 -16.78
C VAL A 421 -17.73 5.79 -15.52
N ARG A 422 -18.42 5.90 -14.39
CA ARG A 422 -17.81 6.21 -13.09
C ARG A 422 -16.78 5.16 -12.70
N LEU A 423 -17.11 3.88 -12.82
CA LEU A 423 -16.18 2.80 -12.55
C LEU A 423 -14.96 2.85 -13.48
N ALA A 424 -15.16 3.05 -14.78
CA ALA A 424 -14.07 3.12 -15.75
C ALA A 424 -13.08 4.26 -15.42
N LEU A 425 -13.59 5.45 -15.08
CA LEU A 425 -12.75 6.58 -14.66
C LEU A 425 -11.93 6.27 -13.41
N VAL A 426 -12.54 5.65 -12.39
CA VAL A 426 -11.84 5.28 -11.16
C VAL A 426 -10.81 4.18 -11.41
N VAL A 427 -11.14 3.17 -12.20
CA VAL A 427 -10.23 2.08 -12.56
C VAL A 427 -9.01 2.62 -13.33
N LEU A 428 -9.23 3.51 -14.30
CA LEU A 428 -8.13 4.17 -15.02
C LEU A 428 -7.29 5.06 -14.10
N GLY A 429 -7.94 5.85 -13.24
CA GLY A 429 -7.24 6.66 -12.24
C GLY A 429 -6.37 5.81 -11.31
N LYS A 430 -6.90 4.69 -10.82
CA LYS A 430 -6.15 3.74 -9.99
C LYS A 430 -4.97 3.12 -10.74
N GLY A 431 -5.14 2.73 -11.99
CA GLY A 431 -4.06 2.25 -12.84
C GLY A 431 -2.93 3.27 -13.00
N CYS A 432 -3.28 4.54 -13.21
CA CYS A 432 -2.30 5.64 -13.27
C CYS A 432 -1.54 5.80 -11.93
N LEU A 433 -2.21 5.66 -10.78
CA LEU A 433 -1.55 5.68 -9.47
C LEU A 433 -0.62 4.46 -9.27
N ALA A 434 -1.02 3.28 -9.75
CA ALA A 434 -0.16 2.10 -9.73
C ALA A 434 1.10 2.28 -10.58
N ALA A 435 0.97 2.87 -11.77
CA ALA A 435 2.09 3.25 -12.62
C ALA A 435 3.01 4.27 -11.94
N SER A 436 2.42 5.32 -11.33
CA SER A 436 3.15 6.33 -10.55
C SER A 436 3.96 5.70 -9.41
N SER A 437 3.42 4.69 -8.71
CA SER A 437 4.13 4.03 -7.61
C SER A 437 5.39 3.30 -8.06
N VAL A 438 5.35 2.64 -9.23
CA VAL A 438 6.52 1.97 -9.83
C VAL A 438 7.56 3.00 -10.27
N CYS A 439 7.12 4.04 -10.99
CA CYS A 439 8.00 5.10 -11.46
C CYS A 439 8.65 5.83 -10.27
N SER A 440 7.91 6.16 -9.22
CA SER A 440 8.42 6.85 -8.03
C SER A 440 9.51 6.05 -7.30
N CYS A 441 9.36 4.73 -7.22
CA CYS A 441 10.36 3.85 -6.61
C CYS A 441 11.69 3.87 -7.39
N LEU A 442 11.64 3.75 -8.71
CA LEU A 442 12.82 3.80 -9.58
C LEU A 442 13.45 5.20 -9.59
N TYR A 443 12.63 6.21 -9.81
CA TYR A 443 13.07 7.60 -9.93
C TYR A 443 13.68 8.12 -8.64
N GLY A 444 13.11 7.77 -7.47
CA GLY A 444 13.71 8.07 -6.17
C GLY A 444 15.08 7.43 -5.98
N GLY A 445 15.24 6.17 -6.42
CA GLY A 445 16.53 5.48 -6.39
C GLY A 445 17.60 6.10 -7.30
N GLU A 446 17.21 6.74 -8.41
CA GLU A 446 18.10 7.41 -9.35
C GLU A 446 18.42 8.87 -8.94
N LEU A 447 17.46 9.59 -8.33
CA LEU A 447 17.61 11.00 -7.95
C LEU A 447 18.48 11.22 -6.72
N PHE A 448 18.44 10.29 -5.76
CA PHE A 448 19.27 10.42 -4.58
C PHE A 448 20.69 9.94 -4.86
N PRO A 449 21.73 10.77 -4.59
CA PRO A 449 23.12 10.37 -4.71
C PRO A 449 23.41 9.19 -3.77
N THR A 450 24.39 8.36 -4.14
CA THR A 450 24.70 7.11 -3.43
C THR A 450 24.93 7.31 -1.94
N ALA A 451 25.55 8.42 -1.56
CA ALA A 451 25.84 8.76 -0.16
C ALA A 451 24.58 8.88 0.74
N VAL A 452 23.48 9.41 0.22
CA VAL A 452 22.24 9.67 0.98
C VAL A 452 21.03 8.87 0.46
N ARG A 453 21.21 8.00 -0.53
CA ARG A 453 20.12 7.26 -1.19
C ARG A 453 19.27 6.46 -0.22
N GLN A 454 19.92 5.73 0.70
CA GLN A 454 19.21 4.91 1.68
C GLN A 454 18.32 5.76 2.60
N THR A 455 18.85 6.87 3.06
CA THR A 455 18.11 7.81 3.92
C THR A 455 16.96 8.47 3.15
N GLY A 456 17.21 8.94 1.92
CA GLY A 456 16.20 9.57 1.07
C GLY A 456 15.05 8.63 0.71
N THR A 457 15.33 7.40 0.29
CA THR A 457 14.31 6.39 0.01
C THR A 457 13.56 5.96 1.27
N GLY A 458 14.22 5.95 2.43
CA GLY A 458 13.59 5.73 3.71
C GLY A 458 12.53 6.80 4.02
N PHE A 459 12.87 8.09 3.87
CA PHE A 459 11.92 9.19 4.07
C PHE A 459 10.74 9.16 3.10
N THR A 460 10.97 8.88 1.81
CA THR A 460 9.87 8.76 0.84
C THR A 460 8.96 7.59 1.19
N THR A 461 9.49 6.49 1.72
CA THR A 461 8.70 5.36 2.20
C THR A 461 7.85 5.73 3.42
N VAL A 462 8.40 6.46 4.38
CA VAL A 462 7.65 6.96 5.55
C VAL A 462 6.48 7.83 5.09
N MET A 463 6.71 8.77 4.16
CA MET A 463 5.66 9.63 3.63
C MET A 463 4.58 8.84 2.86
N ALA A 464 4.97 7.80 2.12
CA ALA A 464 4.04 6.89 1.48
C ALA A 464 3.12 6.18 2.50
N ARG A 465 3.68 5.70 3.62
CA ARG A 465 2.89 5.05 4.69
C ARG A 465 1.98 6.02 5.41
N LEU A 466 2.42 7.26 5.64
CA LEU A 466 1.59 8.34 6.18
C LEU A 466 0.39 8.63 5.26
N GLY A 467 0.60 8.68 3.94
CA GLY A 467 -0.49 8.83 2.98
C GLY A 467 -1.53 7.71 3.10
N GLY A 468 -1.09 6.45 3.15
CA GLY A 468 -1.97 5.31 3.34
C GLY A 468 -2.72 5.31 4.68
N MET A 469 -2.11 5.83 5.75
CA MET A 469 -2.73 5.96 7.07
C MET A 469 -3.82 7.05 7.10
N VAL A 470 -3.64 8.14 6.36
CA VAL A 470 -4.61 9.24 6.28
C VAL A 470 -5.82 8.87 5.41
N ALA A 471 -5.67 7.96 4.45
CA ALA A 471 -6.72 7.59 3.51
C ALA A 471 -8.05 7.18 4.17
N PRO A 472 -8.12 6.29 5.18
CA PRO A 472 -9.37 5.93 5.86
C PRO A 472 -10.00 7.13 6.59
N ALA A 473 -9.20 8.06 7.13
CA ALA A 473 -9.73 9.24 7.79
C ALA A 473 -10.45 10.17 6.80
N VAL A 474 -9.93 10.31 5.59
CA VAL A 474 -10.60 11.06 4.50
C VAL A 474 -11.92 10.40 4.12
N LEU A 475 -12.00 9.07 4.09
CA LEU A 475 -13.24 8.33 3.81
C LEU A 475 -14.28 8.54 4.91
N VAL A 476 -13.88 8.56 6.19
CA VAL A 476 -14.78 8.89 7.30
C VAL A 476 -15.34 10.31 7.16
N ALA A 477 -14.50 11.29 6.84
CA ALA A 477 -14.96 12.66 6.56
C ALA A 477 -15.92 12.73 5.37
N GLY A 478 -15.76 11.82 4.40
CA GLY A 478 -16.65 11.65 3.24
C GLY A 478 -18.07 11.21 3.60
N GLN A 479 -18.30 10.62 4.77
CA GLN A 479 -19.66 10.29 5.24
C GLN A 479 -20.50 11.56 5.47
N GLN A 480 -19.88 12.65 5.91
CA GLN A 480 -20.53 13.94 6.07
C GLN A 480 -20.56 14.75 4.75
N PHE A 481 -19.49 14.68 3.97
CA PHE A 481 -19.31 15.42 2.72
C PHE A 481 -18.95 14.45 1.57
N PRO A 482 -19.94 13.89 0.84
CA PRO A 482 -19.71 12.80 -0.13
C PRO A 482 -18.73 13.12 -1.27
N PHE A 483 -18.53 14.38 -1.60
CA PHE A 483 -17.58 14.79 -2.65
C PHE A 483 -16.13 14.96 -2.13
N LEU A 484 -15.95 15.08 -0.82
CA LEU A 484 -14.66 15.40 -0.21
C LEU A 484 -13.57 14.34 -0.53
N PRO A 485 -13.82 13.03 -0.43
CA PRO A 485 -12.80 12.03 -0.78
C PRO A 485 -12.33 12.13 -2.23
N LEU A 486 -13.27 12.25 -3.18
CA LEU A 486 -12.95 12.37 -4.61
C LEU A 486 -12.13 13.63 -4.92
N VAL A 487 -12.46 14.75 -4.26
CA VAL A 487 -11.71 16.00 -4.41
C VAL A 487 -10.28 15.85 -3.86
N ILE A 488 -10.13 15.33 -2.65
CA ILE A 488 -8.80 15.16 -2.03
C ILE A 488 -7.96 14.17 -2.83
N PHE A 489 -8.52 13.00 -3.18
CA PHE A 489 -7.82 11.97 -3.93
C PHE A 489 -7.54 12.36 -5.38
N GLY A 490 -8.25 13.34 -5.93
CA GLY A 490 -7.99 13.89 -7.26
C GLY A 490 -7.00 15.06 -7.24
N VAL A 491 -7.18 16.04 -6.33
CA VAL A 491 -6.33 17.24 -6.27
C VAL A 491 -4.91 16.91 -5.80
N ALA A 492 -4.74 16.04 -4.80
CA ALA A 492 -3.43 15.71 -4.27
C ALA A 492 -2.47 15.13 -5.33
N PRO A 493 -2.88 14.17 -6.19
CA PRO A 493 -2.04 13.70 -7.30
C PRO A 493 -1.76 14.79 -8.34
N VAL A 494 -2.72 15.65 -8.69
CA VAL A 494 -2.47 16.75 -9.65
C VAL A 494 -1.41 17.70 -9.13
N VAL A 495 -1.52 18.16 -7.88
CA VAL A 495 -0.52 19.04 -7.25
C VAL A 495 0.85 18.39 -7.21
N SER A 496 0.92 17.12 -6.82
CA SER A 496 2.18 16.36 -6.80
C SER A 496 2.73 16.08 -8.19
N GLY A 497 1.86 15.89 -9.19
CA GLY A 497 2.25 15.75 -10.60
C GLY A 497 2.88 17.04 -11.14
N ILE A 498 2.32 18.19 -10.79
CA ILE A 498 2.91 19.51 -11.11
C ILE A 498 4.26 19.65 -10.39
N ALA A 499 4.36 19.28 -9.11
CA ALA A 499 5.62 19.29 -8.38
C ALA A 499 6.67 18.36 -9.03
N ALA A 500 6.27 17.21 -9.55
CA ALA A 500 7.16 16.29 -10.27
C ALA A 500 7.75 16.89 -11.57
N CYS A 501 7.08 17.86 -12.22
CA CYS A 501 7.62 18.58 -13.38
C CYS A 501 8.88 19.38 -13.05
N PHE A 502 9.08 19.77 -11.80
CA PHE A 502 10.27 20.49 -11.35
C PHE A 502 11.46 19.59 -11.00
N LEU A 503 11.30 18.27 -11.06
CA LEU A 503 12.37 17.32 -10.83
C LEU A 503 13.29 17.21 -12.06
N PRO A 504 14.60 16.97 -11.87
CA PRO A 504 15.54 16.78 -12.98
C PRO A 504 15.28 15.45 -13.70
N GLU A 505 15.38 15.44 -15.04
CA GLU A 505 15.29 14.20 -15.82
C GLU A 505 16.54 13.34 -15.61
N MET A 506 16.34 12.02 -15.42
CA MET A 506 17.39 11.03 -15.18
C MET A 506 17.55 9.98 -16.29
N HIS A 507 16.82 10.14 -17.41
CA HIS A 507 16.92 9.20 -18.52
C HIS A 507 18.32 9.25 -19.17
N ASN A 508 18.98 8.10 -19.23
CA ASN A 508 20.36 7.96 -19.78
C ASN A 508 21.43 8.83 -19.07
N VAL A 509 21.19 9.17 -17.82
CA VAL A 509 22.14 9.96 -17.03
C VAL A 509 22.83 9.02 -16.03
N PRO A 510 24.18 9.12 -15.87
CA PRO A 510 24.88 8.35 -14.86
C PRO A 510 24.41 8.73 -13.46
N LEU A 511 24.41 7.74 -12.56
CA LEU A 511 24.07 7.94 -11.16
C LEU A 511 25.12 8.86 -10.52
N LEU A 512 24.65 9.81 -9.72
CA LEU A 512 25.51 10.74 -8.99
C LEU A 512 25.91 10.11 -7.64
N ASP A 513 27.12 10.36 -7.21
CA ASP A 513 27.66 9.76 -5.98
C ASP A 513 27.59 10.72 -4.80
N THR A 514 27.75 12.03 -5.02
CA THR A 514 27.82 13.05 -3.99
C THR A 514 26.71 14.10 -4.10
N ILE A 515 26.43 14.77 -2.97
CA ILE A 515 25.46 15.89 -2.92
C ILE A 515 25.97 17.07 -3.75
N GLU A 516 27.28 17.29 -3.75
CA GLU A 516 27.94 18.38 -4.48
C GLU A 516 27.72 18.26 -5.99
N GLU A 517 27.84 17.05 -6.54
CA GLU A 517 27.56 16.78 -7.97
C GLU A 517 26.12 17.10 -8.35
N VAL A 518 25.17 16.84 -7.44
CA VAL A 518 23.75 17.18 -7.66
C VAL A 518 23.57 18.70 -7.74
N GLU A 519 24.23 19.43 -6.85
CA GLU A 519 24.15 20.88 -6.77
C GLU A 519 24.81 21.55 -7.98
N ASP A 520 26.01 21.10 -8.36
CA ASP A 520 26.73 21.59 -9.54
C ASP A 520 25.93 21.37 -10.83
N ARG A 521 25.28 20.22 -10.94
CA ARG A 521 24.40 19.94 -12.08
C ARG A 521 23.18 20.86 -12.10
N ALA A 522 22.59 21.14 -10.95
CA ALA A 522 21.46 22.06 -10.83
C ALA A 522 21.87 23.49 -11.22
N ARG A 523 23.08 23.92 -10.82
CA ARG A 523 23.65 25.22 -11.13
C ARG A 523 23.91 25.38 -12.63
N ARG A 524 24.58 24.41 -13.29
CA ARG A 524 24.84 24.43 -14.74
C ARG A 524 23.56 24.53 -15.57
N LYS A 525 22.52 23.80 -15.20
CA LYS A 525 21.20 23.90 -15.88
C LYS A 525 20.53 25.26 -15.68
N GLY A 526 20.73 25.91 -14.53
CA GLY A 526 20.25 27.26 -14.28
C GLY A 526 20.96 28.32 -15.14
N GLU A 527 22.24 28.11 -15.47
CA GLU A 527 23.04 29.00 -16.33
C GLU A 527 22.74 28.81 -17.81
N GLU A 528 22.42 27.60 -18.28
CA GLU A 528 22.08 27.31 -19.69
C GLU A 528 20.70 27.85 -20.10
N THR A 529 19.75 27.98 -19.16
CA THR A 529 18.38 28.43 -19.46
C THR A 529 18.30 29.89 -19.88
N PRO A 530 18.97 30.87 -19.21
CA PRO A 530 18.96 32.28 -19.67
C PRO A 530 19.69 32.48 -20.99
N ALA A 531 20.75 31.70 -21.28
CA ALA A 531 21.48 31.78 -22.55
C ALA A 531 20.61 31.35 -23.75
N ARG A 532 19.76 30.34 -23.57
CA ARG A 532 18.82 29.88 -24.61
C ARG A 532 17.67 30.87 -24.84
N GLU A 533 17.14 31.50 -23.81
CA GLU A 533 16.10 32.53 -23.93
C GLU A 533 16.65 33.78 -24.62
N THR A 534 17.87 34.19 -24.28
CA THR A 534 18.54 35.34 -24.93
C THR A 534 18.78 35.06 -26.41
N VAL A 535 19.25 33.87 -26.79
CA VAL A 535 19.44 33.48 -28.19
C VAL A 535 18.10 33.38 -28.93
N ALA A 536 17.04 32.86 -28.31
CA ALA A 536 15.71 32.80 -28.92
C ALA A 536 15.13 34.21 -29.16
N HIS A 537 15.31 35.14 -28.23
CA HIS A 537 14.92 36.56 -28.40
C HIS A 537 15.72 37.27 -29.50
N VAL A 538 17.02 37.01 -29.59
CA VAL A 538 17.86 37.59 -30.64
C VAL A 538 17.47 37.04 -32.02
N VAL A 539 17.19 35.75 -32.15
CA VAL A 539 16.75 35.14 -33.43
C VAL A 539 15.37 35.62 -33.84
N HIS A 540 14.48 35.95 -32.88
CA HIS A 540 13.16 36.48 -33.21
C HIS A 540 13.20 37.99 -33.61
N SER A 541 14.15 38.75 -33.02
CA SER A 541 14.31 40.19 -33.37
C SER A 541 15.08 40.41 -34.66
N THR A 542 15.80 39.41 -35.21
CA THR A 542 16.49 39.48 -36.52
C THR A 542 15.62 38.98 -37.67
N ARG A 543 14.36 38.59 -37.43
CA ARG A 543 13.40 38.16 -38.46
C ARG A 543 12.25 39.15 -38.69
N ILE A 544 12.31 40.34 -38.14
CA ILE A 544 11.47 41.51 -38.46
C ILE A 544 12.41 42.50 -39.19
#